data_c4874420699b03086a57af812042e884
#
_entry.id   c4874420699b03086a57af812042e884
#
_cell.length_a   1.000
_cell.length_b   1.000
_cell.length_c   1.000
_cell.angle_alpha   90.00
_cell.angle_beta   90.00
_cell.angle_gamma   90.00
#
_symmetry.space_group_name_H-M   'P 1'
#
loop_
_entity.id
_entity.type
_entity.pdbx_description
1 polymer ?
#
loop_
_entity_poly.entity_id
_entity_poly.type
_entity_poly.pdbx_seq_one_letter_code
_entity_poly.pdbx_strand_id
1 'polypeptide(L)'
;MNFDFSDDENRLFENVRAIAGGAPSEEVLAGQSAEVLSRTLRDMLKKLAEAGYLQLGFGKNAKADAVPLMGAMEILAGHARSLFLTVEMSTRVLGRAIAHWATDGQKEQWLQSLLEGAWLGALALSEDTMNVENDPLNTQGVRKDGRVLVSGQKKYVVNGPQADRIGVVGMLDGRLAIFMIDRQAEGLTVSDRIRTMGYDGLHIAEIVLSDCDLPEADVIVPPENAPVLDLLRMWENEILLAAALGLMQASLAEARDFAKSHRTGGKPVIAYQEVG
;
A
#
# COMPACT_ATOMS: atom_id res chain seq x y z
N MET A 1 -33.18 9.61 -3.33
CA MET A 1 -31.72 9.51 -3.15
C MET A 1 -31.27 8.50 -4.22
N ASN A 2 -30.41 8.88 -5.15
CA ASN A 2 -29.89 7.95 -6.16
C ASN A 2 -28.61 7.32 -5.58
N PHE A 3 -28.54 5.99 -5.58
CA PHE A 3 -27.39 5.21 -5.13
C PHE A 3 -26.63 4.56 -6.30
N ASP A 4 -27.06 4.86 -7.54
CA ASP A 4 -26.38 4.32 -8.71
C ASP A 4 -25.06 5.06 -8.94
N PHE A 5 -24.05 4.34 -9.34
CA PHE A 5 -22.78 4.91 -9.79
C PHE A 5 -22.96 5.57 -11.16
N SER A 6 -22.20 6.62 -11.41
CA SER A 6 -22.13 7.28 -12.72
C SER A 6 -21.46 6.37 -13.77
N ASP A 7 -21.62 6.70 -15.04
CA ASP A 7 -21.00 5.95 -16.13
C ASP A 7 -19.46 5.96 -16.03
N ASP A 8 -18.87 7.06 -15.54
CA ASP A 8 -17.42 7.17 -15.36
C ASP A 8 -16.93 6.29 -14.19
N GLU A 9 -17.67 6.23 -13.08
CA GLU A 9 -17.38 5.34 -11.96
C GLU A 9 -17.53 3.87 -12.35
N ASN A 10 -18.58 3.53 -13.09
CA ASN A 10 -18.78 2.17 -13.61
C ASN A 10 -17.63 1.76 -14.54
N ARG A 11 -17.19 2.66 -15.43
CA ARG A 11 -16.04 2.42 -16.32
C ARG A 11 -14.74 2.22 -15.52
N LEU A 12 -14.52 3.01 -14.48
CA LEU A 12 -13.39 2.81 -13.57
C LEU A 12 -13.43 1.41 -12.94
N PHE A 13 -14.59 0.98 -12.40
CA PHE A 13 -14.73 -0.33 -11.77
C PHE A 13 -14.52 -1.49 -12.77
N GLU A 14 -14.98 -1.35 -14.01
CA GLU A 14 -14.73 -2.33 -15.07
C GLU A 14 -13.23 -2.42 -15.39
N ASN A 15 -12.53 -1.29 -15.51
CA ASN A 15 -11.10 -1.25 -15.76
C ASN A 15 -10.31 -1.89 -14.60
N VAL A 16 -10.62 -1.53 -13.36
CA VAL A 16 -9.95 -2.12 -12.18
C VAL A 16 -10.21 -3.62 -12.09
N ARG A 17 -11.43 -4.08 -12.37
CA ARG A 17 -11.77 -5.50 -12.39
C ARG A 17 -11.01 -6.26 -13.48
N ALA A 18 -10.90 -5.69 -14.68
CA ALA A 18 -10.14 -6.28 -15.77
C ALA A 18 -8.64 -6.39 -15.44
N ILE A 19 -8.06 -5.34 -14.84
CA ILE A 19 -6.67 -5.33 -14.42
C ILE A 19 -6.44 -6.37 -13.31
N ALA A 20 -7.29 -6.38 -12.28
CA ALA A 20 -7.20 -7.31 -11.16
C ALA A 20 -7.39 -8.78 -11.60
N GLY A 21 -8.35 -9.03 -12.49
CA GLY A 21 -8.58 -10.37 -13.08
C GLY A 21 -7.45 -10.86 -13.98
N GLY A 22 -6.64 -9.96 -14.51
CA GLY A 22 -5.42 -10.27 -15.27
C GLY A 22 -4.16 -10.40 -14.41
N ALA A 23 -4.24 -10.15 -13.10
CA ALA A 23 -3.11 -10.30 -12.19
C ALA A 23 -2.75 -11.79 -12.00
N PRO A 24 -1.46 -12.12 -11.84
CA PRO A 24 -1.06 -13.48 -11.49
C PRO A 24 -1.66 -13.90 -10.13
N SER A 25 -1.92 -15.21 -9.98
CA SER A 25 -2.39 -15.75 -8.70
C SER A 25 -1.36 -15.55 -7.58
N GLU A 26 -1.82 -15.63 -6.33
CA GLU A 26 -0.96 -15.55 -5.14
C GLU A 26 0.20 -16.56 -5.19
N GLU A 27 -0.09 -17.80 -5.60
CA GLU A 27 0.92 -18.86 -5.74
C GLU A 27 1.98 -18.51 -6.79
N VAL A 28 1.56 -17.97 -7.94
CA VAL A 28 2.48 -17.52 -9.00
C VAL A 28 3.34 -16.36 -8.51
N LEU A 29 2.74 -15.36 -7.85
CA LEU A 29 3.48 -14.22 -7.28
C LEU A 29 4.49 -14.68 -6.23
N ALA A 30 4.10 -15.61 -5.35
CA ALA A 30 4.97 -16.16 -4.31
C ALA A 30 6.20 -16.91 -4.87
N GLY A 31 6.05 -17.55 -6.02
CA GLY A 31 7.11 -18.32 -6.69
C GLY A 31 8.01 -17.51 -7.62
N GLN A 32 7.69 -16.25 -7.89
CA GLN A 32 8.50 -15.42 -8.79
C GLN A 32 9.83 -14.99 -8.15
N SER A 33 10.86 -14.86 -9.00
CA SER A 33 12.09 -14.17 -8.59
C SER A 33 11.80 -12.68 -8.32
N ALA A 34 12.65 -12.06 -7.50
CA ALA A 34 12.50 -10.63 -7.16
C ALA A 34 12.43 -9.73 -8.41
N GLU A 35 13.20 -10.04 -9.45
CA GLU A 35 13.23 -9.29 -10.72
C GLU A 35 11.90 -9.43 -11.49
N VAL A 36 11.41 -10.67 -11.65
CA VAL A 36 10.15 -10.93 -12.36
C VAL A 36 8.98 -10.30 -11.61
N LEU A 37 8.94 -10.45 -10.29
CA LEU A 37 7.92 -9.82 -9.46
C LEU A 37 7.95 -8.28 -9.58
N SER A 38 9.13 -7.67 -9.48
CA SER A 38 9.27 -6.21 -9.64
C SER A 38 8.72 -5.72 -10.98
N ARG A 39 9.00 -6.44 -12.07
CA ARG A 39 8.45 -6.13 -13.41
C ARG A 39 6.93 -6.27 -13.42
N THR A 40 6.40 -7.37 -12.90
CA THR A 40 4.95 -7.61 -12.80
C THR A 40 4.24 -6.50 -12.03
N LEU A 41 4.78 -6.10 -10.88
CA LEU A 41 4.20 -5.04 -10.06
C LEU A 41 4.23 -3.68 -10.78
N ARG A 42 5.32 -3.34 -11.47
CA ARG A 42 5.41 -2.10 -12.25
C ARG A 42 4.41 -2.04 -13.40
N ASP A 43 4.25 -3.16 -14.12
CA ASP A 43 3.25 -3.25 -15.19
C ASP A 43 1.82 -3.05 -14.64
N MET A 44 1.52 -3.61 -13.48
CA MET A 44 0.22 -3.45 -12.83
C MET A 44 0.00 -2.02 -12.31
N LEU A 45 1.01 -1.41 -11.66
CA LEU A 45 0.96 -0.02 -11.23
C LEU A 45 0.66 0.92 -12.40
N LYS A 46 1.35 0.73 -13.52
CA LYS A 46 1.15 1.54 -14.72
C LYS A 46 -0.27 1.42 -15.26
N LYS A 47 -0.81 0.21 -15.37
CA LYS A 47 -2.19 -0.03 -15.81
C LYS A 47 -3.21 0.63 -14.86
N LEU A 48 -3.00 0.54 -13.54
CA LEU A 48 -3.85 1.18 -12.55
C LEU A 48 -3.78 2.71 -12.62
N ALA A 49 -2.59 3.27 -12.89
CA ALA A 49 -2.41 4.70 -13.13
C ALA A 49 -3.15 5.16 -14.40
N GLU A 50 -3.00 4.44 -15.51
CA GLU A 50 -3.69 4.72 -16.78
C GLU A 50 -5.22 4.62 -16.65
N ALA A 51 -5.72 3.74 -15.78
CA ALA A 51 -7.14 3.62 -15.43
C ALA A 51 -7.66 4.75 -14.51
N GLY A 52 -6.79 5.64 -14.01
CA GLY A 52 -7.14 6.71 -13.08
C GLY A 52 -7.26 6.27 -11.62
N TYR A 53 -6.95 5.02 -11.30
CA TYR A 53 -7.12 4.48 -9.95
C TYR A 53 -6.15 5.10 -8.93
N LEU A 54 -4.86 5.26 -9.29
CA LEU A 54 -3.87 5.77 -8.35
C LEU A 54 -4.12 7.21 -7.93
N GLN A 55 -4.77 8.01 -8.80
CA GLN A 55 -5.07 9.43 -8.58
C GLN A 55 -6.31 9.66 -7.69
N LEU A 56 -7.18 8.65 -7.52
CA LEU A 56 -8.37 8.79 -6.68
C LEU A 56 -8.00 9.17 -5.24
N GLY A 57 -8.78 10.04 -4.65
CA GLY A 57 -8.56 10.49 -3.28
C GLY A 57 -7.42 11.48 -3.10
N PHE A 58 -6.86 12.02 -4.21
CA PHE A 58 -5.86 13.08 -4.20
C PHE A 58 -6.38 14.37 -4.84
N GLY A 59 -5.81 15.50 -4.43
CA GLY A 59 -6.15 16.81 -5.01
C GLY A 59 -7.52 17.36 -4.57
N LYS A 60 -8.10 18.21 -5.42
CA LYS A 60 -9.33 18.97 -5.08
C LYS A 60 -10.58 18.11 -4.96
N ASN A 61 -10.61 16.96 -5.63
CA ASN A 61 -11.76 16.06 -5.68
C ASN A 61 -11.69 14.93 -4.62
N ALA A 62 -10.66 14.88 -3.79
CA ALA A 62 -10.41 13.80 -2.85
C ALA A 62 -11.63 13.39 -2.01
N LYS A 63 -12.47 14.35 -1.62
CA LYS A 63 -13.69 14.07 -0.86
C LYS A 63 -14.80 13.45 -1.73
N ALA A 64 -14.93 13.87 -2.97
CA ALA A 64 -15.90 13.30 -3.92
C ALA A 64 -15.49 11.89 -4.36
N ASP A 65 -14.18 11.63 -4.40
CA ASP A 65 -13.61 10.35 -4.79
C ASP A 65 -13.75 9.25 -3.73
N ALA A 66 -14.18 9.56 -2.50
CA ALA A 66 -14.17 8.60 -1.38
C ALA A 66 -14.99 7.33 -1.65
N VAL A 67 -16.19 7.46 -2.24
CA VAL A 67 -17.06 6.32 -2.54
C VAL A 67 -16.53 5.51 -3.74
N PRO A 68 -16.19 6.12 -4.89
CA PRO A 68 -15.58 5.37 -6.00
C PRO A 68 -14.23 4.75 -5.63
N LEU A 69 -13.43 5.41 -4.79
CA LEU A 69 -12.19 4.82 -4.29
C LEU A 69 -12.46 3.54 -3.49
N MET A 70 -13.39 3.59 -2.52
CA MET A 70 -13.70 2.41 -1.69
C MET A 70 -14.24 1.25 -2.56
N GLY A 71 -15.11 1.52 -3.53
CA GLY A 71 -15.62 0.49 -4.45
C GLY A 71 -14.51 -0.11 -5.32
N ALA A 72 -13.59 0.71 -5.83
CA ALA A 72 -12.45 0.23 -6.61
C ALA A 72 -11.45 -0.57 -5.76
N MET A 73 -11.20 -0.15 -4.52
CA MET A 73 -10.38 -0.88 -3.54
C MET A 73 -10.97 -2.26 -3.20
N GLU A 74 -12.29 -2.34 -2.97
CA GLU A 74 -13.00 -3.61 -2.73
C GLU A 74 -12.82 -4.58 -3.90
N ILE A 75 -12.98 -4.09 -5.14
CA ILE A 75 -12.80 -4.90 -6.35
C ILE A 75 -11.36 -5.42 -6.43
N LEU A 76 -10.36 -4.54 -6.26
CA LEU A 76 -8.96 -4.93 -6.35
C LEU A 76 -8.59 -5.95 -5.26
N ALA A 77 -9.03 -5.71 -4.02
CA ALA A 77 -8.80 -6.59 -2.88
C ALA A 77 -9.44 -7.98 -3.06
N GLY A 78 -10.62 -8.06 -3.64
CA GLY A 78 -11.33 -9.31 -3.87
C GLY A 78 -10.69 -10.20 -4.94
N HIS A 79 -10.00 -9.60 -5.92
CA HIS A 79 -9.44 -10.32 -7.07
C HIS A 79 -7.93 -10.51 -7.01
N ALA A 80 -7.18 -9.55 -6.43
CA ALA A 80 -5.71 -9.52 -6.44
C ALA A 80 -5.15 -8.99 -5.11
N ARG A 81 -5.27 -9.79 -4.06
CA ARG A 81 -5.03 -9.41 -2.66
C ARG A 81 -3.64 -8.83 -2.38
N SER A 82 -2.59 -9.53 -2.81
CA SER A 82 -1.21 -9.07 -2.60
C SER A 82 -0.90 -7.82 -3.43
N LEU A 83 -1.40 -7.75 -4.67
CA LEU A 83 -1.30 -6.55 -5.49
C LEU A 83 -2.02 -5.37 -4.82
N PHE A 84 -3.22 -5.59 -4.29
CA PHE A 84 -3.98 -4.57 -3.56
C PHE A 84 -3.15 -3.97 -2.43
N LEU A 85 -2.63 -4.77 -1.50
CA LEU A 85 -1.82 -4.24 -0.39
C LEU A 85 -0.53 -3.57 -0.87
N THR A 86 0.13 -4.11 -1.89
CA THR A 86 1.31 -3.49 -2.51
C THR A 86 1.01 -2.08 -2.99
N VAL A 87 -0.08 -1.91 -3.72
CA VAL A 87 -0.50 -0.62 -4.30
C VAL A 87 -0.94 0.35 -3.22
N GLU A 88 -1.79 -0.10 -2.28
CA GLU A 88 -2.38 0.79 -1.29
C GLU A 88 -1.35 1.30 -0.27
N MET A 89 -0.44 0.44 0.20
CA MET A 89 0.64 0.88 1.09
C MET A 89 1.56 1.90 0.40
N SER A 90 1.79 1.75 -0.90
CA SER A 90 2.57 2.71 -1.67
C SER A 90 1.81 4.03 -1.88
N THR A 91 0.57 3.97 -2.36
CA THR A 91 -0.18 5.16 -2.77
C THR A 91 -1.00 5.77 -1.63
N ARG A 92 -1.78 4.98 -0.87
CA ARG A 92 -2.69 5.53 0.15
C ARG A 92 -2.00 5.79 1.48
N VAL A 93 -0.87 5.14 1.77
CA VAL A 93 -0.12 5.46 2.99
C VAL A 93 1.03 6.41 2.67
N LEU A 94 2.05 6.00 1.92
CA LEU A 94 3.17 6.87 1.59
C LEU A 94 2.77 8.07 0.72
N GLY A 95 1.98 7.86 -0.32
CA GLY A 95 1.53 8.94 -1.21
C GLY A 95 0.70 9.99 -0.48
N ARG A 96 -0.20 9.61 0.44
CA ARG A 96 -0.94 10.56 1.28
C ARG A 96 -0.02 11.26 2.27
N ALA A 97 0.98 10.59 2.84
CA ALA A 97 1.97 11.22 3.69
C ALA A 97 2.73 12.33 2.95
N ILE A 98 3.17 12.06 1.71
CA ILE A 98 3.78 13.07 0.84
C ILE A 98 2.78 14.19 0.54
N ALA A 99 1.55 13.88 0.14
CA ALA A 99 0.53 14.88 -0.19
C ALA A 99 0.20 15.82 1.00
N HIS A 100 0.20 15.30 2.24
CA HIS A 100 -0.15 16.06 3.43
C HIS A 100 0.99 16.90 3.98
N TRP A 101 2.22 16.36 4.01
CA TRP A 101 3.30 16.95 4.81
C TRP A 101 4.51 17.40 3.99
N ALA A 102 4.65 16.96 2.75
CA ALA A 102 5.76 17.40 1.92
C ALA A 102 5.59 18.85 1.44
N THR A 103 6.70 19.53 1.21
CA THR A 103 6.73 20.84 0.54
C THR A 103 6.28 20.72 -0.92
N ASP A 104 5.93 21.83 -1.55
CA ASP A 104 5.49 21.80 -2.96
C ASP A 104 6.59 21.23 -3.88
N GLY A 105 7.87 21.59 -3.68
CA GLY A 105 8.98 21.01 -4.43
C GLY A 105 9.14 19.50 -4.22
N GLN A 106 8.95 19.00 -2.99
CA GLN A 106 8.97 17.57 -2.70
C GLN A 106 7.76 16.83 -3.32
N LYS A 107 6.58 17.47 -3.36
CA LYS A 107 5.40 16.92 -4.07
C LYS A 107 5.63 16.82 -5.57
N GLU A 108 6.20 17.84 -6.18
CA GLU A 108 6.58 17.82 -7.60
C GLU A 108 7.59 16.68 -7.88
N GLN A 109 8.55 16.51 -6.99
CA GLN A 109 9.59 15.49 -7.13
C GLN A 109 9.05 14.05 -7.01
N TRP A 110 8.10 13.78 -6.10
CA TRP A 110 7.71 12.41 -5.75
C TRP A 110 6.25 12.06 -6.02
N LEU A 111 5.30 12.95 -5.70
CA LEU A 111 3.88 12.57 -5.69
C LEU A 111 3.34 12.33 -7.09
N GLN A 112 3.62 13.23 -8.04
CA GLN A 112 3.09 13.09 -9.38
C GLN A 112 3.56 11.78 -10.02
N SER A 113 4.85 11.51 -10.01
CA SER A 113 5.44 10.29 -10.58
C SER A 113 5.00 9.01 -9.86
N LEU A 114 4.74 9.06 -8.53
CA LEU A 114 4.13 7.95 -7.79
C LEU A 114 2.73 7.65 -8.30
N LEU A 115 1.89 8.68 -8.47
CA LEU A 115 0.52 8.53 -8.95
C LEU A 115 0.43 8.16 -10.44
N GLU A 116 1.48 8.39 -11.21
CA GLU A 116 1.65 7.90 -12.58
C GLU A 116 2.16 6.44 -12.64
N GLY A 117 2.41 5.81 -11.48
CA GLY A 117 2.90 4.44 -11.39
C GLY A 117 4.36 4.28 -11.84
N ALA A 118 5.15 5.36 -11.85
CA ALA A 118 6.54 5.35 -12.29
C ALA A 118 7.48 4.66 -11.30
N TRP A 119 7.13 4.61 -10.02
CA TRP A 119 7.91 3.95 -8.98
C TRP A 119 7.00 3.37 -7.88
N LEU A 120 7.52 2.38 -7.16
CA LEU A 120 6.88 1.73 -6.02
C LEU A 120 7.47 2.26 -4.73
N GLY A 121 6.59 2.67 -3.80
CA GLY A 121 6.97 3.13 -2.47
C GLY A 121 6.73 2.11 -1.38
N ALA A 122 7.41 2.31 -0.25
CA ALA A 122 7.12 1.67 1.03
C ALA A 122 7.10 2.73 2.12
N LEU A 123 6.25 2.55 3.15
CA LEU A 123 6.34 3.29 4.39
C LEU A 123 6.81 2.35 5.50
N ALA A 124 7.85 2.75 6.21
CA ALA A 124 8.45 1.99 7.29
C ALA A 124 8.21 2.71 8.62
N LEU A 125 7.29 2.20 9.44
CA LEU A 125 6.90 2.78 10.72
C LEU A 125 7.31 1.91 11.90
N SER A 126 6.88 0.64 11.92
CA SER A 126 6.97 -0.26 13.07
C SER A 126 8.42 -0.61 13.43
N GLU A 127 8.71 -0.71 14.73
CA GLU A 127 9.98 -1.15 15.32
C GLU A 127 9.76 -2.43 16.15
N ASP A 128 10.76 -2.89 16.88
CA ASP A 128 10.72 -4.18 17.60
C ASP A 128 9.52 -4.32 18.55
N THR A 129 9.15 -3.25 19.27
CA THR A 129 8.02 -3.28 20.21
C THR A 129 6.66 -3.30 19.52
N MET A 130 6.60 -2.90 18.25
CA MET A 130 5.36 -2.70 17.48
C MET A 130 4.33 -1.77 18.14
N ASN A 131 4.75 -1.02 19.16
CA ASN A 131 3.89 -0.15 19.97
C ASN A 131 4.22 1.33 19.73
N VAL A 132 4.20 1.74 18.47
CA VAL A 132 4.64 3.08 18.03
C VAL A 132 3.79 4.24 18.60
N GLU A 133 2.66 3.93 19.20
CA GLU A 133 1.79 4.93 19.83
C GLU A 133 2.24 5.29 21.24
N ASN A 134 2.81 4.34 21.97
CA ASN A 134 3.16 4.49 23.37
C ASN A 134 4.68 4.48 23.62
N ASP A 135 5.44 3.87 22.72
CA ASP A 135 6.89 3.80 22.80
C ASP A 135 7.53 4.80 21.84
N PRO A 136 8.55 5.56 22.27
CA PRO A 136 9.27 6.45 21.39
C PRO A 136 9.98 5.66 20.28
N LEU A 137 10.00 6.23 19.06
CA LEU A 137 10.73 5.65 17.94
C LEU A 137 12.24 5.73 18.20
N ASN A 138 12.92 4.60 18.01
CA ASN A 138 14.37 4.50 18.14
C ASN A 138 15.12 4.94 16.87
N THR A 139 14.44 4.97 15.71
CA THR A 139 15.01 5.48 14.46
C THR A 139 15.23 6.97 14.56
N GLN A 140 16.49 7.41 14.40
CA GLN A 140 16.91 8.79 14.59
C GLN A 140 17.61 9.34 13.34
N GLY A 141 17.30 10.58 13.00
CA GLY A 141 18.07 11.40 12.08
C GLY A 141 18.92 12.42 12.84
N VAL A 142 20.14 12.62 12.43
CA VAL A 142 21.06 13.61 13.00
C VAL A 142 21.53 14.54 11.88
N ARG A 143 21.31 15.85 12.06
CA ARG A 143 21.81 16.87 11.10
C ARG A 143 23.32 16.98 11.19
N LYS A 144 23.95 16.97 10.03
CA LYS A 144 25.40 17.15 9.91
C LYS A 144 25.73 17.80 8.56
N ASP A 145 26.37 18.96 8.60
CA ASP A 145 26.88 19.65 7.41
C ASP A 145 25.85 19.84 6.28
N GLY A 146 24.59 20.18 6.62
CA GLY A 146 23.48 20.37 5.66
C GLY A 146 22.89 19.07 5.13
N ARG A 147 23.21 17.94 5.73
CA ARG A 147 22.70 16.60 5.44
C ARG A 147 22.09 15.97 6.70
N VAL A 148 21.46 14.83 6.55
CA VAL A 148 20.88 14.08 7.67
C VAL A 148 21.36 12.65 7.60
N LEU A 149 22.04 12.20 8.68
CA LEU A 149 22.43 10.81 8.87
C LEU A 149 21.32 10.09 9.61
N VAL A 150 20.79 9.01 9.03
CA VAL A 150 19.67 8.25 9.58
C VAL A 150 20.14 6.86 10.01
N SER A 151 19.88 6.52 11.26
CA SER A 151 20.19 5.21 11.84
C SER A 151 18.97 4.65 12.57
N GLY A 152 18.76 3.33 12.50
CA GLY A 152 17.64 2.64 13.13
C GLY A 152 17.30 1.32 12.48
N GLN A 153 16.18 0.73 12.93
CA GLN A 153 15.67 -0.53 12.40
C GLN A 153 14.15 -0.47 12.30
N LYS A 154 13.62 -0.98 11.20
CA LYS A 154 12.16 -1.09 10.98
C LYS A 154 11.78 -2.53 10.67
N LYS A 155 10.63 -2.94 11.19
CA LYS A 155 10.06 -4.28 11.07
C LYS A 155 8.83 -4.28 10.17
N TYR A 156 8.59 -5.39 9.52
CA TYR A 156 7.37 -5.66 8.74
C TYR A 156 7.07 -4.61 7.66
N VAL A 157 8.12 -4.15 6.98
CA VAL A 157 7.99 -3.12 5.92
C VAL A 157 7.39 -3.76 4.67
N VAL A 158 6.13 -3.47 4.41
CA VAL A 158 5.44 -3.88 3.17
C VAL A 158 6.12 -3.20 1.99
N ASN A 159 6.33 -3.94 0.91
CA ASN A 159 7.09 -3.55 -0.27
C ASN A 159 8.61 -3.35 -0.04
N GLY A 160 9.12 -3.51 1.17
CA GLY A 160 10.53 -3.28 1.48
C GLY A 160 11.51 -3.84 0.45
N PRO A 161 11.39 -5.12 0.03
CA PRO A 161 12.28 -5.72 -0.97
C PRO A 161 12.17 -5.12 -2.38
N GLN A 162 11.02 -4.60 -2.80
CA GLN A 162 10.73 -4.13 -4.16
C GLN A 162 10.64 -2.61 -4.30
N ALA A 163 10.51 -1.88 -3.20
CA ALA A 163 10.37 -0.43 -3.23
C ALA A 163 11.57 0.26 -3.87
N ASP A 164 11.31 1.26 -4.70
CA ASP A 164 12.33 2.16 -5.24
C ASP A 164 12.75 3.19 -4.20
N ARG A 165 11.80 3.62 -3.38
CA ARG A 165 12.01 4.56 -2.28
C ARG A 165 11.23 4.12 -1.05
N ILE A 166 11.82 4.33 0.12
CA ILE A 166 11.23 3.98 1.41
C ILE A 166 11.10 5.27 2.24
N GLY A 167 9.87 5.63 2.59
CA GLY A 167 9.60 6.65 3.59
C GLY A 167 9.76 6.06 4.99
N VAL A 168 10.83 6.39 5.69
CA VAL A 168 11.12 5.89 7.04
C VAL A 168 10.68 6.90 8.07
N VAL A 169 9.72 6.52 8.92
CA VAL A 169 9.25 7.37 10.02
C VAL A 169 10.22 7.25 11.20
N GLY A 170 10.72 8.37 11.68
CA GLY A 170 11.65 8.42 12.81
C GLY A 170 11.66 9.80 13.45
N MET A 171 12.66 10.06 14.27
CA MET A 171 12.80 11.32 15.00
C MET A 171 13.93 12.16 14.41
N LEU A 172 13.70 13.45 14.22
CA LEU A 172 14.70 14.45 13.87
C LEU A 172 14.53 15.65 14.80
N ASP A 173 15.57 16.00 15.55
CA ASP A 173 15.54 17.11 16.53
C ASP A 173 14.36 17.02 17.52
N GLY A 174 14.03 15.81 17.97
CA GLY A 174 12.93 15.54 18.90
C GLY A 174 11.51 15.58 18.27
N ARG A 175 11.39 15.68 16.95
CA ARG A 175 10.12 15.71 16.22
C ARG A 175 10.00 14.54 15.25
N LEU A 176 8.78 14.11 14.97
CA LEU A 176 8.53 13.13 13.92
C LEU A 176 8.94 13.68 12.55
N ALA A 177 9.64 12.85 11.78
CA ALA A 177 10.03 13.12 10.40
C ALA A 177 9.87 11.86 9.55
N ILE A 178 9.77 12.03 8.23
CA ILE A 178 9.78 10.94 7.27
C ILE A 178 11.01 11.13 6.38
N PHE A 179 11.94 10.19 6.46
CA PHE A 179 13.17 10.17 5.68
C PHE A 179 12.92 9.41 4.38
N MET A 180 12.99 10.10 3.25
CA MET A 180 12.79 9.49 1.91
C MET A 180 14.09 8.87 1.44
N ILE A 181 14.25 7.57 1.66
CA ILE A 181 15.47 6.82 1.40
C ILE A 181 15.38 6.11 0.05
N ASP A 182 16.35 6.33 -0.82
CA ASP A 182 16.49 5.58 -2.07
C ASP A 182 16.87 4.13 -1.78
N ARG A 183 16.36 3.19 -2.59
CA ARG A 183 16.66 1.76 -2.44
C ARG A 183 18.15 1.44 -2.50
N GLN A 184 18.93 2.27 -3.20
CA GLN A 184 20.36 2.10 -3.40
C GLN A 184 21.21 2.93 -2.40
N ALA A 185 20.56 3.57 -1.41
CA ALA A 185 21.27 4.39 -0.42
C ALA A 185 22.31 3.54 0.31
N GLU A 186 23.52 4.09 0.45
CA GLU A 186 24.56 3.50 1.30
C GLU A 186 24.09 3.45 2.75
N GLY A 187 24.36 2.36 3.45
CA GLY A 187 23.90 2.13 4.83
C GLY A 187 22.50 1.51 4.94
N LEU A 188 21.74 1.41 3.86
CA LEU A 188 20.46 0.70 3.86
C LEU A 188 20.67 -0.81 3.62
N THR A 189 20.19 -1.62 4.56
CA THR A 189 20.11 -3.08 4.41
C THR A 189 18.65 -3.51 4.48
N VAL A 190 18.23 -4.35 3.56
CA VAL A 190 16.88 -4.95 3.54
C VAL A 190 17.04 -6.46 3.67
N SER A 191 16.33 -7.05 4.62
CA SER A 191 16.35 -8.49 4.85
C SER A 191 15.73 -9.28 3.71
N ASP A 192 15.92 -10.59 3.75
CA ASP A 192 15.10 -11.50 2.98
C ASP A 192 13.62 -11.35 3.34
N ARG A 193 12.76 -11.79 2.43
CA ARG A 193 11.32 -11.74 2.61
C ARG A 193 10.87 -12.51 3.85
N ILE A 194 10.07 -11.87 4.69
CA ILE A 194 9.35 -12.51 5.78
C ILE A 194 8.17 -13.29 5.19
N ARG A 195 8.08 -14.59 5.50
CA ARG A 195 6.93 -15.40 5.12
C ARG A 195 5.77 -15.14 6.06
N THR A 196 4.58 -14.94 5.48
CA THR A 196 3.34 -14.68 6.20
C THR A 196 2.35 -15.83 5.99
N MET A 197 1.37 -15.92 6.86
CA MET A 197 0.24 -16.82 6.69
C MET A 197 -0.84 -16.11 5.87
N GLY A 198 -0.87 -16.38 4.57
CA GLY A 198 -1.68 -15.67 3.58
C GLY A 198 -0.94 -14.46 2.97
N TYR A 199 -1.52 -13.87 1.94
CA TYR A 199 -0.87 -12.84 1.11
C TYR A 199 0.48 -13.31 0.56
N ASP A 200 0.50 -14.49 -0.02
CA ASP A 200 1.73 -15.17 -0.44
C ASP A 200 2.50 -14.44 -1.55
N GLY A 201 1.86 -13.53 -2.26
CA GLY A 201 2.51 -12.64 -3.22
C GLY A 201 3.04 -11.32 -2.63
N LEU A 202 2.73 -11.01 -1.35
CA LEU A 202 3.18 -9.78 -0.70
C LEU A 202 4.62 -9.93 -0.18
N HIS A 203 5.45 -8.95 -0.44
CA HIS A 203 6.82 -8.94 0.04
C HIS A 203 7.00 -7.96 1.20
N ILE A 204 7.27 -8.53 2.37
CA ILE A 204 7.51 -7.82 3.63
C ILE A 204 8.95 -8.13 4.05
N ALA A 205 9.66 -7.14 4.57
CA ALA A 205 11.03 -7.28 5.07
C ALA A 205 11.27 -6.44 6.32
N GLU A 206 12.39 -6.71 6.97
CA GLU A 206 13.01 -5.79 7.91
C GLU A 206 14.00 -4.90 7.17
N ILE A 207 14.18 -3.68 7.66
CA ILE A 207 15.23 -2.78 7.16
C ILE A 207 16.10 -2.31 8.32
N VAL A 208 17.37 -2.18 8.05
CA VAL A 208 18.37 -1.61 8.96
C VAL A 208 19.03 -0.42 8.27
N LEU A 209 19.15 0.66 9.01
CA LEU A 209 19.73 1.92 8.60
C LEU A 209 20.98 2.17 9.43
N SER A 210 22.12 2.26 8.78
CA SER A 210 23.43 2.48 9.42
C SER A 210 24.03 3.75 8.82
N ASP A 211 23.74 4.88 9.46
CA ASP A 211 24.18 6.22 9.02
C ASP A 211 23.89 6.50 7.54
N CYS A 212 22.66 6.17 7.10
CA CYS A 212 22.21 6.52 5.76
C CYS A 212 22.26 8.03 5.58
N ASP A 213 23.08 8.50 4.65
CA ASP A 213 23.33 9.91 4.40
C ASP A 213 22.35 10.47 3.37
N LEU A 214 21.49 11.40 3.80
CA LEU A 214 20.44 12.00 2.99
C LEU A 214 20.66 13.51 2.83
N PRO A 215 20.35 14.08 1.65
CA PRO A 215 20.10 15.51 1.53
C PRO A 215 18.96 15.93 2.47
N GLU A 216 19.06 17.08 3.09
CA GLU A 216 17.98 17.61 3.93
C GLU A 216 16.67 17.80 3.14
N ALA A 217 16.78 18.03 1.83
CA ALA A 217 15.64 18.10 0.91
C ALA A 217 14.84 16.78 0.80
N ASP A 218 15.44 15.64 1.18
CA ASP A 218 14.78 14.33 1.18
C ASP A 218 14.14 13.99 2.55
N VAL A 219 14.00 14.98 3.43
CA VAL A 219 13.33 14.83 4.72
C VAL A 219 12.02 15.60 4.74
N ILE A 220 10.91 14.91 5.00
CA ILE A 220 9.60 15.53 5.21
C ILE A 220 9.46 15.74 6.72
N VAL A 221 9.27 16.98 7.15
CA VAL A 221 9.03 17.33 8.55
C VAL A 221 7.59 17.82 8.69
N PRO A 222 6.66 16.99 9.21
CA PRO A 222 5.28 17.41 9.44
C PRO A 222 5.21 18.61 10.39
N PRO A 223 4.14 19.42 10.32
CA PRO A 223 3.88 20.46 11.31
C PRO A 223 3.93 19.91 12.75
N GLU A 224 4.35 20.73 13.72
CA GLU A 224 4.60 20.30 15.10
C GLU A 224 3.41 19.60 15.77
N ASN A 225 2.19 20.06 15.47
CA ASN A 225 0.95 19.50 16.03
C ASN A 225 0.22 18.57 15.04
N ALA A 226 0.87 18.11 13.99
CA ALA A 226 0.25 17.19 13.04
C ALA A 226 0.00 15.82 13.70
N PRO A 227 -1.21 15.24 13.60
CA PRO A 227 -1.51 13.93 14.16
C PRO A 227 -0.99 12.82 13.24
N VAL A 228 0.35 12.73 13.09
CA VAL A 228 1.00 11.89 12.09
C VAL A 228 0.63 10.43 12.27
N LEU A 229 0.81 9.87 13.47
CA LEU A 229 0.55 8.46 13.75
C LEU A 229 -0.94 8.12 13.61
N ASP A 230 -1.83 9.02 14.07
CA ASP A 230 -3.28 8.83 13.96
C ASP A 230 -3.74 8.80 12.49
N LEU A 231 -3.20 9.68 11.65
CA LEU A 231 -3.52 9.69 10.22
C LEU A 231 -2.97 8.47 9.49
N LEU A 232 -1.74 8.06 9.76
CA LEU A 232 -1.17 6.85 9.18
C LEU A 232 -2.03 5.63 9.54
N ARG A 233 -2.40 5.47 10.81
CA ARG A 233 -3.28 4.38 11.27
C ARG A 233 -4.68 4.45 10.63
N MET A 234 -5.24 5.65 10.50
CA MET A 234 -6.54 5.83 9.87
C MET A 234 -6.50 5.37 8.40
N TRP A 235 -5.47 5.71 7.64
CA TRP A 235 -5.31 5.27 6.26
C TRP A 235 -5.08 3.76 6.14
N GLU A 236 -4.29 3.17 7.03
CA GLU A 236 -4.13 1.71 7.11
C GLU A 236 -5.46 1.00 7.42
N ASN A 237 -6.26 1.52 8.36
CA ASN A 237 -7.57 0.97 8.69
C ASN A 237 -8.56 1.05 7.52
N GLU A 238 -8.52 2.12 6.72
CA GLU A 238 -9.30 2.23 5.48
C GLU A 238 -8.94 1.11 4.49
N ILE A 239 -7.65 0.84 4.32
CA ILE A 239 -7.15 -0.25 3.47
C ILE A 239 -7.61 -1.61 4.00
N LEU A 240 -7.48 -1.85 5.31
CA LEU A 240 -7.92 -3.10 5.94
C LEU A 240 -9.43 -3.32 5.82
N LEU A 241 -10.22 -2.26 5.93
CA LEU A 241 -11.68 -2.34 5.72
C LEU A 241 -12.01 -2.75 4.29
N ALA A 242 -11.39 -2.13 3.29
CA ALA A 242 -11.58 -2.51 1.89
C ALA A 242 -11.11 -3.94 1.60
N ALA A 243 -9.98 -4.36 2.20
CA ALA A 243 -9.50 -5.73 2.12
C ALA A 243 -10.52 -6.74 2.67
N ALA A 244 -11.09 -6.44 3.84
CA ALA A 244 -12.11 -7.29 4.46
C ALA A 244 -13.36 -7.41 3.59
N LEU A 245 -13.87 -6.29 3.05
CA LEU A 245 -15.02 -6.28 2.15
C LEU A 245 -14.75 -7.10 0.88
N GLY A 246 -13.62 -6.89 0.22
CA GLY A 246 -13.24 -7.64 -0.98
C GLY A 246 -13.10 -9.14 -0.73
N LEU A 247 -12.47 -9.54 0.39
CA LEU A 247 -12.35 -10.94 0.79
C LEU A 247 -13.71 -11.58 1.10
N MET A 248 -14.61 -10.87 1.77
CA MET A 248 -15.97 -11.35 2.06
C MET A 248 -16.76 -11.57 0.76
N GLN A 249 -16.70 -10.65 -0.19
CA GLN A 249 -17.34 -10.79 -1.50
C GLN A 249 -16.77 -11.97 -2.29
N ALA A 250 -15.46 -12.12 -2.33
CA ALA A 250 -14.80 -13.23 -3.01
C ALA A 250 -15.19 -14.58 -2.38
N SER A 251 -15.17 -14.67 -1.05
CA SER A 251 -15.56 -15.90 -0.32
C SER A 251 -17.04 -16.26 -0.54
N LEU A 252 -17.94 -15.27 -0.54
CA LEU A 252 -19.35 -15.49 -0.83
C LEU A 252 -19.56 -15.99 -2.26
N ALA A 253 -18.86 -15.39 -3.24
CA ALA A 253 -18.94 -15.81 -4.63
C ALA A 253 -18.48 -17.27 -4.79
N GLU A 254 -17.34 -17.65 -4.22
CA GLU A 254 -16.82 -19.01 -4.24
C GLU A 254 -17.78 -20.00 -3.58
N ALA A 255 -18.32 -19.67 -2.42
CA ALA A 255 -19.30 -20.52 -1.72
C ALA A 255 -20.57 -20.75 -2.56
N ARG A 256 -21.06 -19.69 -3.22
CA ARG A 256 -22.24 -19.79 -4.12
C ARG A 256 -21.95 -20.66 -5.34
N ASP A 257 -20.79 -20.51 -5.96
CA ASP A 257 -20.41 -21.30 -7.14
C ASP A 257 -20.18 -22.76 -6.77
N PHE A 258 -19.58 -23.03 -5.61
CA PHE A 258 -19.52 -24.39 -5.06
C PHE A 258 -20.92 -24.96 -4.84
N ALA A 259 -21.82 -24.24 -4.18
CA ALA A 259 -23.17 -24.70 -3.89
C ALA A 259 -24.02 -24.96 -5.17
N LYS A 260 -23.76 -24.22 -6.25
CA LYS A 260 -24.40 -24.44 -7.57
C LYS A 260 -23.85 -25.67 -8.28
N SER A 261 -22.56 -25.94 -8.18
CA SER A 261 -21.88 -27.02 -8.91
C SER A 261 -21.91 -28.35 -8.15
N HIS A 262 -21.73 -28.29 -6.83
CA HIS A 262 -21.68 -29.49 -5.99
C HIS A 262 -23.08 -30.12 -5.83
N ARG A 263 -23.18 -31.44 -6.07
CA ARG A 263 -24.43 -32.17 -5.99
C ARG A 263 -24.44 -33.14 -4.84
N THR A 264 -25.58 -33.19 -4.12
CA THR A 264 -25.86 -34.21 -3.10
C THR A 264 -27.31 -34.64 -3.24
N GLY A 265 -27.64 -35.92 -3.07
CA GLY A 265 -29.00 -36.41 -3.26
C GLY A 265 -29.58 -36.16 -4.66
N GLY A 266 -28.73 -36.05 -5.70
CA GLY A 266 -29.15 -35.87 -7.10
C GLY A 266 -29.41 -34.41 -7.52
N LYS A 267 -29.34 -33.42 -6.61
CA LYS A 267 -29.55 -32.00 -6.92
C LYS A 267 -28.41 -31.11 -6.39
N PRO A 268 -28.20 -29.90 -6.96
CA PRO A 268 -27.22 -28.97 -6.43
C PRO A 268 -27.49 -28.59 -4.98
N VAL A 269 -26.43 -28.37 -4.20
CA VAL A 269 -26.55 -28.00 -2.76
C VAL A 269 -27.39 -26.75 -2.56
N ILE A 270 -27.28 -25.76 -3.45
CA ILE A 270 -28.06 -24.51 -3.39
C ILE A 270 -29.58 -24.74 -3.56
N ALA A 271 -30.00 -25.90 -4.06
CA ALA A 271 -31.43 -26.23 -4.20
C ALA A 271 -32.07 -26.75 -2.91
N TYR A 272 -31.33 -26.84 -1.82
CA TYR A 272 -31.89 -27.12 -0.50
C TYR A 272 -32.24 -25.80 0.19
N GLN A 273 -33.45 -25.77 0.80
CA GLN A 273 -34.02 -24.55 1.39
C GLN A 273 -33.14 -23.93 2.49
N GLU A 274 -32.34 -24.72 3.17
CA GLU A 274 -31.46 -24.28 4.25
C GLU A 274 -30.17 -23.61 3.73
N VAL A 275 -29.92 -23.68 2.41
CA VAL A 275 -28.69 -23.17 1.77
C VAL A 275 -28.97 -22.02 0.81
N GLY A 276 -30.14 -22.01 0.19
CA GLY A 276 -30.55 -21.06 -0.87
C GLY A 276 -31.12 -19.72 -0.37
#